data_0673507820474cc390a198dfbd3f766f
#
_entry.id   0673507820474cc390a198dfbd3f766f
#
_cell.length_a   1.000
_cell.length_b   1.000
_cell.length_c   1.000
_cell.angle_alpha   90.00
_cell.angle_beta   90.00
_cell.angle_gamma   90.00
#
_symmetry.space_group_name_H-M   'P 1'
#
loop_
_entity.id
_entity.type
_entity.pdbx_description
1 polymer ?
#
loop_
_entity_poly.entity_id
_entity_poly.type
_entity_poly.pdbx_seq_one_letter_code
_entity_poly.pdbx_strand_id
1 'polypeptide(L)'
;MTSATATQSTVVDNTVTGGGLLREAARIVSRPITSTWQWTVPRACDITPSWIGGDGEFTEGVGANGQRALRRRFTDEVTMYASPVESITAVMQAAGEAGIAPRVIESADDEVISELLPEAWRPAKLDELRDTRLLLHALDARRSVHELDLGSRALTCARSVVQRSLVRDVFVMRERCLEEGIFLPRNVDGILGELKPFLDAAGALAHDPVLCHGDGAASNLLIDSTDPDTPPLLTGWTVCGLRDPYEEAGSVLSELHLCAADDAQVLRRLGLDSQKLFIAQGFAVLDGVLWALIGLWRSKINSDKSIDCTKYGMWRLVKARYQLDTFPELNEWLEAQR
;
A
#
# COMPACT_ATOMS: atom_id res chain seq x y z
N MET A 1 47.76 -42.76 -17.71
CA MET A 1 46.88 -43.06 -16.60
C MET A 1 46.69 -41.77 -15.85
N THR A 2 45.68 -40.98 -16.17
CA THR A 2 45.26 -39.81 -15.40
C THR A 2 43.75 -39.65 -15.60
N SER A 3 43.05 -39.91 -14.49
CA SER A 3 41.60 -39.88 -14.39
C SER A 3 41.10 -38.42 -14.38
N ALA A 4 40.20 -38.09 -15.30
CA ALA A 4 39.45 -36.83 -15.30
C ALA A 4 38.14 -37.03 -14.55
N THR A 5 37.98 -36.36 -13.46
CA THR A 5 36.73 -36.27 -12.67
C THR A 5 35.82 -35.21 -13.31
N ALA A 6 34.70 -35.62 -13.81
CA ALA A 6 33.67 -34.74 -14.31
C ALA A 6 32.83 -34.20 -13.15
N THR A 7 32.79 -32.87 -13.02
CA THR A 7 31.91 -32.18 -12.09
C THR A 7 30.54 -32.05 -12.73
N GLN A 8 29.54 -32.72 -12.20
CA GLN A 8 28.14 -32.53 -12.59
C GLN A 8 27.62 -31.22 -11.96
N SER A 9 27.26 -30.28 -12.83
CA SER A 9 26.49 -29.10 -12.49
C SER A 9 25.01 -29.49 -12.36
N THR A 10 24.48 -29.47 -11.16
CA THR A 10 23.05 -29.60 -10.91
C THR A 10 22.38 -28.26 -11.20
N VAL A 11 21.68 -28.22 -12.32
CA VAL A 11 20.72 -27.14 -12.64
C VAL A 11 19.50 -27.37 -11.73
N VAL A 12 19.27 -26.46 -10.78
CA VAL A 12 18.05 -26.45 -9.99
C VAL A 12 16.96 -25.80 -10.83
N ASP A 13 16.06 -26.63 -11.32
CA ASP A 13 14.85 -26.21 -12.05
C ASP A 13 13.84 -25.66 -11.03
N ASN A 14 13.72 -24.34 -10.94
CA ASN A 14 12.75 -23.65 -10.09
C ASN A 14 11.48 -23.30 -10.90
N THR A 15 10.77 -24.31 -11.38
CA THR A 15 9.37 -24.12 -11.81
C THR A 15 8.46 -24.12 -10.58
N VAL A 16 8.29 -22.93 -9.97
CA VAL A 16 7.25 -22.73 -8.96
C VAL A 16 5.93 -22.45 -9.68
N THR A 17 5.12 -23.48 -9.83
CA THR A 17 3.71 -23.34 -10.19
C THR A 17 2.97 -22.65 -9.05
N GLY A 18 2.81 -21.32 -9.16
CA GLY A 18 2.16 -20.49 -8.15
C GLY A 18 0.64 -20.56 -8.24
N GLY A 19 0.03 -21.47 -7.55
CA GLY A 19 -1.45 -21.50 -7.47
C GLY A 19 -2.01 -22.33 -6.31
N GLY A 20 -1.22 -23.24 -5.76
CA GLY A 20 -1.72 -24.24 -4.83
C GLY A 20 -1.22 -24.13 -3.37
N LEU A 21 -0.17 -23.41 -3.11
CA LEU A 21 0.55 -23.44 -1.81
C LEU A 21 0.12 -22.38 -0.78
N LEU A 22 -0.72 -21.41 -1.17
CA LEU A 22 -1.19 -20.36 -0.24
C LEU A 22 -2.50 -20.70 0.51
N ARG A 23 -3.13 -21.86 0.21
CA ARG A 23 -4.39 -22.25 0.86
C ARG A 23 -4.24 -23.21 2.05
N GLU A 24 -3.04 -23.64 2.40
CA GLU A 24 -2.84 -24.62 3.46
C GLU A 24 -2.10 -24.12 4.69
N ALA A 25 -1.70 -22.84 4.71
CA ALA A 25 -1.04 -22.23 5.88
C ALA A 25 -2.09 -21.71 6.87
N ALA A 26 -2.26 -22.50 7.92
CA ALA A 26 -2.89 -22.14 9.20
C ALA A 26 -4.28 -21.48 9.11
N ARG A 27 -5.33 -22.27 9.17
CA ARG A 27 -6.62 -21.81 9.70
C ARG A 27 -6.40 -21.25 11.11
N ILE A 28 -6.13 -19.96 11.20
CA ILE A 28 -6.34 -19.22 12.44
C ILE A 28 -7.83 -19.33 12.66
N VAL A 29 -8.23 -19.91 13.77
CA VAL A 29 -9.64 -20.02 14.16
C VAL A 29 -10.13 -18.59 14.31
N SER A 30 -10.80 -18.07 13.28
CA SER A 30 -11.45 -16.77 13.36
C SER A 30 -12.45 -16.80 14.49
N ARG A 31 -12.38 -15.82 15.37
CA ARG A 31 -13.42 -15.63 16.37
C ARG A 31 -14.59 -14.96 15.66
N PRO A 32 -15.80 -15.54 15.72
CA PRO A 32 -16.97 -14.86 15.18
C PRO A 32 -17.14 -13.51 15.90
N ILE A 33 -17.59 -12.49 15.18
CA ILE A 33 -17.99 -11.21 15.77
C ILE A 33 -19.07 -11.49 16.81
N THR A 34 -18.79 -11.12 18.04
CA THR A 34 -19.65 -11.45 19.19
C THR A 34 -20.53 -10.28 19.60
N SER A 35 -20.17 -9.06 19.19
CA SER A 35 -20.92 -7.86 19.55
C SER A 35 -22.15 -7.67 18.68
N THR A 36 -23.24 -7.19 19.27
CA THR A 36 -24.48 -6.88 18.55
C THR A 36 -24.40 -5.44 18.03
N TRP A 37 -24.34 -5.29 16.71
CA TRP A 37 -24.28 -4.01 16.03
C TRP A 37 -25.53 -3.76 15.20
N GLN A 38 -25.99 -2.51 15.17
CA GLN A 38 -26.98 -2.04 14.18
C GLN A 38 -26.24 -1.30 13.09
N TRP A 39 -26.16 -1.91 11.91
CA TRP A 39 -25.43 -1.37 10.77
C TRP A 39 -26.33 -0.52 9.89
N THR A 40 -25.76 0.57 9.35
CA THR A 40 -26.38 1.43 8.34
C THR A 40 -26.20 0.84 6.93
N VAL A 41 -26.65 1.56 5.92
CA VAL A 41 -26.31 1.25 4.53
C VAL A 41 -24.80 1.51 4.28
N PRO A 42 -24.18 0.77 3.35
CA PRO A 42 -22.77 1.00 2.98
C PRO A 42 -22.52 2.46 2.57
N ARG A 43 -21.36 2.97 2.93
CA ARG A 43 -20.90 4.28 2.44
C ARG A 43 -20.63 4.22 0.96
N ALA A 44 -20.90 5.33 0.26
CA ALA A 44 -20.48 5.50 -1.12
C ALA A 44 -18.95 5.49 -1.21
N CYS A 45 -18.44 4.87 -2.27
CA CYS A 45 -17.05 4.84 -2.63
C CYS A 45 -16.74 5.98 -3.60
N ASP A 46 -15.58 6.62 -3.46
CA ASP A 46 -15.02 7.56 -4.42
C ASP A 46 -13.57 7.17 -4.74
N ILE A 47 -13.30 6.94 -6.01
CA ILE A 47 -11.96 6.58 -6.49
C ILE A 47 -11.41 7.55 -7.55
N THR A 48 -12.03 8.71 -7.72
CA THR A 48 -11.62 9.70 -8.71
C THR A 48 -11.70 11.12 -8.13
N PRO A 49 -10.57 11.81 -7.96
CA PRO A 49 -9.16 11.43 -8.19
C PRO A 49 -8.53 10.67 -7.01
N SER A 50 -9.22 10.51 -5.89
CA SER A 50 -8.77 9.81 -4.69
C SER A 50 -9.38 8.42 -4.60
N TRP A 51 -8.69 7.54 -3.88
CA TRP A 51 -9.17 6.19 -3.60
C TRP A 51 -9.79 6.16 -2.21
N ILE A 52 -11.03 6.64 -2.08
CA ILE A 52 -11.74 6.71 -0.81
C ILE A 52 -12.82 5.63 -0.77
N GLY A 53 -12.71 4.71 0.21
CA GLY A 53 -13.67 3.63 0.36
C GLY A 53 -13.66 2.59 -0.76
N GLY A 54 -12.69 2.65 -1.69
CA GLY A 54 -12.56 1.71 -2.80
C GLY A 54 -12.02 0.34 -2.42
N ASP A 55 -11.48 0.19 -1.21
CA ASP A 55 -10.79 -1.00 -0.74
C ASP A 55 -11.68 -1.95 0.07
N GLY A 56 -12.96 -1.95 -0.14
CA GLY A 56 -13.93 -2.81 0.52
C GLY A 56 -15.29 -2.16 0.67
N GLU A 57 -16.17 -2.83 1.39
CA GLU A 57 -17.46 -2.28 1.79
C GLU A 57 -17.36 -1.66 3.18
N PHE A 58 -17.74 -0.38 3.31
CA PHE A 58 -17.70 0.35 4.57
C PHE A 58 -19.11 0.61 5.08
N THR A 59 -19.39 0.22 6.32
CA THR A 59 -20.68 0.48 6.99
C THR A 59 -20.45 1.06 8.37
N GLU A 60 -21.25 2.06 8.74
CA GLU A 60 -21.28 2.56 10.09
C GLU A 60 -22.23 1.75 10.95
N GLY A 61 -21.91 1.61 12.23
CA GLY A 61 -22.75 0.88 13.18
C GLY A 61 -22.79 1.52 14.55
N VAL A 62 -23.82 1.18 15.30
CA VAL A 62 -23.98 1.55 16.70
C VAL A 62 -24.18 0.29 17.51
N GLY A 63 -23.32 0.09 18.51
CA GLY A 63 -23.41 -1.02 19.47
C GLY A 63 -24.49 -0.79 20.52
N ALA A 64 -24.84 -1.85 21.25
CA ALA A 64 -25.85 -1.80 22.29
C ALA A 64 -25.56 -0.78 23.43
N ASN A 65 -24.29 -0.45 23.64
CA ASN A 65 -23.83 0.55 24.61
C ASN A 65 -23.74 1.97 24.04
N GLY A 66 -24.20 2.20 22.79
CA GLY A 66 -24.09 3.48 22.10
C GLY A 66 -22.73 3.74 21.47
N GLN A 67 -21.78 2.81 21.53
CA GLN A 67 -20.49 2.93 20.86
C GLN A 67 -20.69 2.96 19.36
N ARG A 68 -20.02 3.92 18.67
CA ARG A 68 -20.04 3.99 17.21
C ARG A 68 -18.83 3.24 16.64
N ALA A 69 -19.05 2.56 15.52
CA ALA A 69 -18.02 1.77 14.86
C ALA A 69 -18.10 1.90 13.35
N LEU A 70 -16.96 1.69 12.70
CA LEU A 70 -16.83 1.54 11.26
C LEU A 70 -16.44 0.10 10.96
N ARG A 71 -17.27 -0.61 10.21
CA ARG A 71 -16.97 -1.94 9.68
C ARG A 71 -16.42 -1.78 8.27
N ARG A 72 -15.28 -2.42 8.01
CA ARG A 72 -14.74 -2.65 6.69
C ARG A 72 -14.81 -4.13 6.37
N ARG A 73 -15.47 -4.49 5.30
CA ARG A 73 -15.49 -5.86 4.77
C ARG A 73 -14.66 -5.92 3.48
N PHE A 74 -13.73 -6.86 3.42
CA PHE A 74 -12.88 -7.07 2.27
C PHE A 74 -13.63 -7.92 1.25
N THR A 75 -13.81 -7.38 0.05
CA THR A 75 -14.42 -8.13 -1.07
C THR A 75 -13.39 -8.99 -1.76
N ASP A 76 -13.82 -10.03 -2.49
CA ASP A 76 -12.94 -10.88 -3.28
C ASP A 76 -12.06 -10.06 -4.24
N GLU A 77 -12.61 -8.98 -4.80
CA GLU A 77 -11.85 -8.07 -5.67
C GLU A 77 -10.67 -7.41 -4.95
N VAL A 78 -10.87 -6.97 -3.72
CA VAL A 78 -9.83 -6.30 -2.93
C VAL A 78 -8.76 -7.30 -2.50
N THR A 79 -9.14 -8.50 -2.09
CA THR A 79 -8.20 -9.53 -1.63
C THR A 79 -7.20 -9.96 -2.72
N MET A 80 -7.48 -9.65 -3.98
CA MET A 80 -6.60 -9.98 -5.10
C MET A 80 -5.30 -9.16 -5.16
N TYR A 81 -5.27 -7.96 -4.57
CA TYR A 81 -4.08 -7.10 -4.50
C TYR A 81 -3.73 -6.66 -3.08
N ALA A 82 -4.66 -6.79 -2.15
CA ALA A 82 -4.46 -6.48 -0.73
C ALA A 82 -3.45 -7.42 -0.07
N SER A 83 -2.95 -7.00 1.07
CA SER A 83 -2.32 -7.92 2.02
C SER A 83 -3.39 -8.84 2.61
N PRO A 84 -3.03 -10.04 3.10
CA PRO A 84 -3.97 -10.92 3.79
C PRO A 84 -4.69 -10.18 4.92
N VAL A 85 -5.99 -10.43 5.10
CA VAL A 85 -6.82 -9.70 6.08
C VAL A 85 -6.27 -9.82 7.50
N GLU A 86 -5.76 -11.00 7.87
CA GLU A 86 -5.09 -11.22 9.14
C GLU A 86 -3.84 -10.35 9.33
N SER A 87 -3.08 -10.12 8.25
CA SER A 87 -1.92 -9.22 8.26
C SER A 87 -2.36 -7.77 8.45
N ILE A 88 -3.36 -7.32 7.68
CA ILE A 88 -3.93 -5.97 7.81
C ILE A 88 -4.46 -5.76 9.22
N THR A 89 -5.21 -6.71 9.76
CA THR A 89 -5.79 -6.64 11.11
C THR A 89 -4.71 -6.52 12.19
N ALA A 90 -3.66 -7.33 12.09
CA ALA A 90 -2.54 -7.28 13.05
C ALA A 90 -1.86 -5.91 13.06
N VAL A 91 -1.61 -5.36 11.88
CA VAL A 91 -0.99 -4.02 11.74
C VAL A 91 -1.92 -2.94 12.26
N MET A 92 -3.21 -2.98 11.90
CA MET A 92 -4.21 -2.02 12.39
C MET A 92 -4.36 -2.05 13.92
N GLN A 93 -4.32 -3.23 14.54
CA GLN A 93 -4.36 -3.36 16.00
C GLN A 93 -3.16 -2.70 16.64
N ALA A 94 -1.95 -3.01 16.18
CA ALA A 94 -0.73 -2.40 16.71
C ALA A 94 -0.71 -0.87 16.51
N ALA A 95 -1.10 -0.40 15.34
CA ALA A 95 -1.18 1.03 15.04
C ALA A 95 -2.23 1.74 15.90
N GLY A 96 -3.39 1.12 16.13
CA GLY A 96 -4.43 1.65 17.01
C GLY A 96 -4.01 1.69 18.49
N GLU A 97 -3.28 0.68 18.98
CA GLU A 97 -2.70 0.66 20.32
C GLU A 97 -1.61 1.73 20.50
N ALA A 98 -0.86 2.02 19.44
CA ALA A 98 0.14 3.10 19.42
C ALA A 98 -0.48 4.51 19.21
N GLY A 99 -1.79 4.62 18.96
CA GLY A 99 -2.48 5.90 18.77
C GLY A 99 -2.22 6.56 17.41
N ILE A 100 -1.75 5.80 16.41
CA ILE A 100 -1.50 6.28 15.05
C ILE A 100 -2.56 5.83 14.03
N ALA A 101 -3.56 5.09 14.48
CA ALA A 101 -4.72 4.66 13.70
C ALA A 101 -5.97 4.58 14.59
N PRO A 102 -7.20 4.58 14.02
CA PRO A 102 -8.40 4.23 14.77
C PRO A 102 -8.27 2.83 15.38
N ARG A 103 -8.73 2.66 16.63
CA ARG A 103 -8.59 1.38 17.35
C ARG A 103 -9.47 0.31 16.73
N VAL A 104 -8.91 -0.89 16.56
CA VAL A 104 -9.69 -2.08 16.21
C VAL A 104 -10.46 -2.55 17.42
N ILE A 105 -11.77 -2.76 17.24
CA ILE A 105 -12.69 -3.26 18.27
C ILE A 105 -12.83 -4.77 18.15
N GLU A 106 -13.10 -5.26 16.94
CA GLU A 106 -13.27 -6.68 16.61
C GLU A 106 -12.79 -6.94 15.19
N SER A 107 -12.50 -8.20 14.87
CA SER A 107 -12.17 -8.64 13.53
C SER A 107 -12.61 -10.08 13.28
N ALA A 108 -12.92 -10.39 12.03
CA ALA A 108 -13.19 -11.72 11.51
C ALA A 108 -12.41 -11.98 10.21
N ASP A 109 -12.64 -13.13 9.57
CA ASP A 109 -11.84 -13.57 8.41
C ASP A 109 -11.80 -12.56 7.25
N ASP A 110 -12.91 -11.88 7.00
CA ASP A 110 -13.10 -10.97 5.87
C ASP A 110 -13.46 -9.54 6.30
N GLU A 111 -13.48 -9.26 7.62
CA GLU A 111 -13.88 -7.94 8.09
C GLU A 111 -13.12 -7.46 9.33
N VAL A 112 -13.00 -6.13 9.42
CA VAL A 112 -12.41 -5.41 10.56
C VAL A 112 -13.41 -4.36 11.02
N ILE A 113 -13.69 -4.33 12.33
CA ILE A 113 -14.50 -3.32 12.98
C ILE A 113 -13.56 -2.43 13.80
N SER A 114 -13.52 -1.16 13.48
CA SER A 114 -12.76 -0.14 14.19
C SER A 114 -13.67 0.92 14.81
N GLU A 115 -13.14 1.70 15.73
CA GLU A 115 -13.86 2.86 16.24
C GLU A 115 -14.20 3.83 15.11
N LEU A 116 -15.39 4.38 15.14
CA LEU A 116 -15.79 5.48 14.27
C LEU A 116 -15.45 6.79 14.98
N LEU A 117 -14.51 7.53 14.40
CA LEU A 117 -14.08 8.82 14.93
C LEU A 117 -15.23 9.83 14.89
N PRO A 118 -15.19 10.90 15.74
CA PRO A 118 -16.12 12.02 15.66
C PRO A 118 -16.20 12.65 14.28
N GLU A 119 -17.29 13.34 13.98
CA GLU A 119 -17.54 14.00 12.67
C GLU A 119 -16.48 15.06 12.29
N ALA A 120 -15.75 15.59 13.28
CA ALA A 120 -14.65 16.51 13.04
C ALA A 120 -13.49 15.83 12.26
N TRP A 121 -13.36 14.52 12.35
CA TRP A 121 -12.33 13.77 11.65
C TRP A 121 -12.77 13.44 10.23
N ARG A 122 -11.91 13.75 9.28
CA ARG A 122 -12.14 13.50 7.86
C ARG A 122 -10.84 13.14 7.13
N PRO A 123 -10.93 12.50 5.96
CA PRO A 123 -9.76 12.34 5.09
C PRO A 123 -9.13 13.69 4.72
N ALA A 124 -7.80 13.75 4.72
CA ALA A 124 -7.08 14.90 4.23
C ALA A 124 -7.18 14.99 2.70
N LYS A 125 -7.07 16.21 2.17
CA LYS A 125 -6.94 16.48 0.74
C LYS A 125 -5.47 16.73 0.41
N LEU A 126 -5.12 16.48 -0.85
CA LEU A 126 -3.74 16.63 -1.31
C LEU A 126 -3.20 18.05 -1.13
N ASP A 127 -4.02 19.07 -1.36
CA ASP A 127 -3.62 20.49 -1.21
C ASP A 127 -3.33 20.87 0.25
N GLU A 128 -3.91 20.18 1.22
CA GLU A 128 -3.67 20.40 2.65
C GLU A 128 -2.26 19.94 3.07
N LEU A 129 -1.66 18.96 2.37
CA LEU A 129 -0.28 18.53 2.59
C LEU A 129 0.77 19.57 2.15
N ARG A 130 0.35 20.70 1.58
CA ARG A 130 1.21 21.88 1.39
C ARG A 130 1.46 22.63 2.70
N ASP A 131 0.64 22.41 3.73
CA ASP A 131 0.96 22.81 5.09
C ASP A 131 2.11 21.94 5.62
N THR A 132 3.27 22.56 5.81
CA THR A 132 4.49 21.87 6.27
C THR A 132 4.28 21.16 7.60
N ARG A 133 3.48 21.70 8.52
CA ARG A 133 3.20 21.08 9.82
C ARG A 133 2.42 19.78 9.64
N LEU A 134 1.32 19.81 8.88
CA LEU A 134 0.54 18.62 8.61
C LEU A 134 1.38 17.55 7.88
N LEU A 135 2.17 17.97 6.90
CA LEU A 135 3.08 17.06 6.20
C LEU A 135 4.06 16.38 7.16
N LEU A 136 4.70 17.16 8.05
CA LEU A 136 5.65 16.59 9.01
C LEU A 136 4.96 15.62 9.99
N HIS A 137 3.75 15.93 10.49
CA HIS A 137 2.99 15.02 11.34
C HIS A 137 2.61 13.73 10.60
N ALA A 138 2.23 13.84 9.31
CA ALA A 138 1.92 12.67 8.48
C ALA A 138 3.14 11.76 8.27
N LEU A 139 4.33 12.35 8.07
CA LEU A 139 5.59 11.60 7.95
C LEU A 139 6.01 10.97 9.28
N ASP A 140 5.80 11.66 10.41
CA ASP A 140 6.05 11.10 11.74
C ASP A 140 5.14 9.90 12.03
N ALA A 141 3.85 9.98 11.68
CA ALA A 141 2.92 8.87 11.83
C ALA A 141 3.41 7.65 11.01
N ARG A 142 3.89 7.84 9.78
CA ARG A 142 4.44 6.76 8.95
C ARG A 142 5.76 6.21 9.51
N ARG A 143 6.64 7.07 9.97
CA ARG A 143 7.86 6.64 10.65
C ARG A 143 7.55 5.82 11.89
N SER A 144 6.52 6.20 12.65
CA SER A 144 6.08 5.41 13.81
C SER A 144 5.58 4.01 13.42
N VAL A 145 5.06 3.82 12.19
CA VAL A 145 4.73 2.48 11.67
C VAL A 145 5.98 1.63 11.52
N HIS A 146 7.09 2.20 11.01
CA HIS A 146 8.36 1.48 10.89
C HIS A 146 8.90 0.99 12.25
N GLU A 147 8.57 1.70 13.32
CA GLU A 147 9.05 1.46 14.67
C GLU A 147 8.06 0.61 15.52
N LEU A 148 6.89 0.22 14.95
CA LEU A 148 5.91 -0.58 15.67
C LEU A 148 6.51 -1.93 16.08
N ASP A 149 6.53 -2.17 17.40
CA ASP A 149 6.78 -3.50 17.92
C ASP A 149 5.51 -4.35 17.80
N LEU A 150 5.52 -5.31 16.90
CA LEU A 150 4.43 -6.27 16.75
C LEU A 150 4.33 -7.25 17.93
N GLY A 151 5.19 -7.10 18.97
CA GLY A 151 5.12 -7.64 20.33
C GLY A 151 5.10 -9.16 20.50
N SER A 152 5.20 -9.63 21.73
CA SER A 152 5.11 -11.06 22.07
C SER A 152 3.71 -11.68 21.89
N ARG A 153 2.64 -10.87 21.87
CA ARG A 153 1.31 -11.27 21.33
C ARG A 153 1.38 -11.48 19.83
N ALA A 154 2.26 -10.76 19.16
CA ALA A 154 2.55 -10.82 17.76
C ALA A 154 3.39 -12.03 17.34
N LEU A 155 3.85 -12.90 18.20
CA LEU A 155 4.44 -14.16 17.72
C LEU A 155 3.42 -14.99 16.91
N THR A 156 2.15 -14.86 17.20
CA THR A 156 1.07 -15.35 16.31
C THR A 156 0.78 -14.38 15.18
N CYS A 157 0.78 -13.07 15.43
CA CYS A 157 0.50 -12.02 14.44
C CYS A 157 1.73 -11.65 13.61
N ALA A 158 2.95 -11.60 14.16
CA ALA A 158 4.18 -11.32 13.40
C ALA A 158 4.48 -12.38 12.33
N ARG A 159 4.00 -13.61 12.52
CA ARG A 159 4.04 -14.64 11.47
C ARG A 159 3.01 -14.42 10.37
N SER A 160 1.97 -13.61 10.61
CA SER A 160 0.94 -13.29 9.62
C SER A 160 1.29 -12.05 8.79
N VAL A 161 2.18 -11.17 9.25
CA VAL A 161 2.59 -10.01 8.47
C VAL A 161 3.46 -10.43 7.29
N VAL A 162 2.93 -10.22 6.10
CA VAL A 162 3.58 -10.67 4.87
C VAL A 162 4.70 -9.73 4.45
N GLN A 163 5.75 -10.31 3.87
CA GLN A 163 6.74 -9.55 3.13
C GLN A 163 6.20 -9.26 1.73
N ARG A 164 6.23 -7.99 1.35
CA ARG A 164 5.82 -7.51 0.04
C ARG A 164 7.02 -6.88 -0.70
N SER A 165 6.85 -6.69 -1.99
CA SER A 165 7.78 -5.94 -2.83
C SER A 165 6.97 -5.25 -3.92
N LEU A 166 7.14 -3.95 -4.05
CA LEU A 166 6.46 -3.15 -5.06
C LEU A 166 6.79 -3.61 -6.47
N VAL A 167 8.06 -3.96 -6.71
CA VAL A 167 8.50 -4.52 -8.01
C VAL A 167 7.70 -5.78 -8.33
N ARG A 168 7.62 -6.72 -7.39
CA ARG A 168 6.86 -7.96 -7.57
C ARG A 168 5.38 -7.69 -7.79
N ASP A 169 4.79 -6.81 -6.98
CA ASP A 169 3.36 -6.47 -7.04
C ASP A 169 2.99 -5.88 -8.42
N VAL A 170 3.84 -5.01 -8.99
CA VAL A 170 3.66 -4.45 -10.35
C VAL A 170 3.62 -5.56 -11.40
N PHE A 171 4.60 -6.48 -11.40
CA PHE A 171 4.64 -7.55 -12.39
C PHE A 171 3.50 -8.55 -12.22
N VAL A 172 3.14 -8.92 -11.00
CA VAL A 172 1.99 -9.79 -10.73
C VAL A 172 0.69 -9.18 -11.25
N MET A 173 0.47 -7.88 -11.00
CA MET A 173 -0.74 -7.20 -11.50
C MET A 173 -0.73 -7.04 -13.02
N ARG A 174 0.44 -6.77 -13.61
CA ARG A 174 0.57 -6.70 -15.07
C ARG A 174 0.20 -8.02 -15.74
N GLU A 175 0.77 -9.14 -15.28
CA GLU A 175 0.45 -10.47 -15.82
C GLU A 175 -1.04 -10.81 -15.65
N ARG A 176 -1.62 -10.50 -14.49
CA ARG A 176 -3.07 -10.68 -14.26
C ARG A 176 -3.91 -9.87 -15.25
N CYS A 177 -3.56 -8.62 -15.51
CA CYS A 177 -4.25 -7.82 -16.53
C CYS A 177 -4.20 -8.50 -17.92
N LEU A 178 -3.05 -9.05 -18.30
CA LEU A 178 -2.86 -9.73 -19.58
C LEU A 178 -3.65 -11.04 -19.66
N GLU A 179 -3.59 -11.88 -18.61
CA GLU A 179 -4.33 -13.14 -18.51
C GLU A 179 -5.84 -12.94 -18.64
N GLU A 180 -6.35 -11.85 -18.06
CA GLU A 180 -7.76 -11.49 -18.15
C GLU A 180 -8.13 -10.70 -19.43
N GLY A 181 -7.18 -10.50 -20.34
CA GLY A 181 -7.38 -9.79 -21.59
C GLY A 181 -7.75 -8.32 -21.42
N ILE A 182 -7.21 -7.68 -20.40
CA ILE A 182 -7.37 -6.24 -20.16
C ILE A 182 -6.40 -5.49 -21.07
N PHE A 183 -6.92 -4.50 -21.80
CA PHE A 183 -6.08 -3.63 -22.60
C PHE A 183 -5.15 -2.80 -21.74
N LEU A 184 -3.85 -3.00 -21.89
CA LEU A 184 -2.82 -2.18 -21.27
C LEU A 184 -2.35 -1.08 -22.23
N PRO A 185 -2.39 0.20 -21.81
CA PRO A 185 -1.79 1.29 -22.58
C PRO A 185 -0.29 1.05 -22.81
N ARG A 186 0.20 1.43 -24.00
CA ARG A 186 1.62 1.27 -24.36
C ARG A 186 2.59 1.94 -23.36
N ASN A 187 2.13 2.96 -22.65
CA ASN A 187 2.92 3.65 -21.64
C ASN A 187 3.30 2.74 -20.45
N VAL A 188 2.55 1.68 -20.15
CA VAL A 188 2.93 0.72 -19.09
C VAL A 188 4.28 0.08 -19.44
N ASP A 189 4.38 -0.55 -20.60
CA ASP A 189 5.63 -1.19 -21.04
C ASP A 189 6.73 -0.16 -21.36
N GLY A 190 6.36 1.04 -21.81
CA GLY A 190 7.29 2.14 -22.01
C GLY A 190 7.97 2.59 -20.74
N ILE A 191 7.19 2.85 -19.67
CA ILE A 191 7.72 3.23 -18.36
C ILE A 191 8.58 2.10 -17.76
N LEU A 192 8.11 0.86 -17.78
CA LEU A 192 8.86 -0.28 -17.25
C LEU A 192 10.16 -0.53 -18.04
N GLY A 193 10.14 -0.31 -19.36
CA GLY A 193 11.32 -0.40 -20.21
C GLY A 193 12.37 0.66 -19.89
N GLU A 194 11.97 1.90 -19.65
CA GLU A 194 12.87 2.97 -19.24
C GLU A 194 13.42 2.78 -17.83
N LEU A 195 12.62 2.21 -16.92
CA LEU A 195 13.04 1.85 -15.56
C LEU A 195 13.84 0.53 -15.50
N LYS A 196 14.08 -0.14 -16.63
CA LYS A 196 14.76 -1.44 -16.61
C LYS A 196 16.07 -1.44 -15.84
N PRO A 197 16.99 -0.46 -15.97
CA PRO A 197 18.21 -0.44 -15.16
C PRO A 197 17.93 -0.41 -13.66
N PHE A 198 16.90 0.34 -13.23
CA PHE A 198 16.48 0.40 -11.84
C PHE A 198 15.90 -0.94 -11.36
N LEU A 199 15.06 -1.59 -12.17
CA LEU A 199 14.47 -2.89 -11.88
C LEU A 199 15.54 -3.99 -11.77
N ASP A 200 16.54 -3.98 -12.65
CA ASP A 200 17.67 -4.91 -12.63
C ASP A 200 18.53 -4.72 -11.37
N ALA A 201 18.66 -3.49 -10.89
CA ALA A 201 19.46 -3.15 -9.70
C ALA A 201 18.67 -3.28 -8.40
N ALA A 202 17.33 -3.42 -8.43
CA ALA A 202 16.47 -3.33 -7.24
C ALA A 202 16.89 -4.26 -6.10
N GLY A 203 17.32 -5.49 -6.41
CA GLY A 203 17.81 -6.43 -5.41
C GLY A 203 19.11 -5.99 -4.72
N ALA A 204 20.01 -5.31 -5.44
CA ALA A 204 21.26 -4.79 -4.89
C ALA A 204 21.07 -3.46 -4.14
N LEU A 205 19.99 -2.74 -4.46
CA LEU A 205 19.60 -1.49 -3.81
C LEU A 205 18.71 -1.72 -2.57
N ALA A 206 18.24 -2.96 -2.35
CA ALA A 206 17.30 -3.28 -1.28
C ALA A 206 17.89 -3.05 0.11
N HIS A 207 17.03 -2.63 1.03
CA HIS A 207 17.33 -2.41 2.44
C HIS A 207 16.61 -3.44 3.30
N ASP A 208 17.02 -3.54 4.57
CA ASP A 208 16.31 -4.39 5.53
C ASP A 208 14.85 -3.98 5.61
N PRO A 209 13.91 -4.93 5.48
CA PRO A 209 12.51 -4.62 5.46
C PRO A 209 12.01 -4.14 6.83
N VAL A 210 11.20 -3.09 6.82
CA VAL A 210 10.48 -2.58 7.98
C VAL A 210 8.98 -2.70 7.75
N LEU A 211 8.19 -2.56 8.81
CA LEU A 211 6.74 -2.47 8.65
C LEU A 211 6.38 -1.14 7.97
N CYS A 212 5.68 -1.22 6.84
CA CYS A 212 5.24 -0.07 6.06
C CYS A 212 3.72 -0.04 5.93
N HIS A 213 3.17 1.16 5.84
CA HIS A 213 1.78 1.37 5.45
C HIS A 213 1.58 1.02 3.96
N GLY A 214 2.50 1.47 3.11
CA GLY A 214 2.60 1.09 1.69
C GLY A 214 1.67 1.86 0.73
N ASP A 215 0.87 2.81 1.23
CA ASP A 215 0.00 3.66 0.39
C ASP A 215 0.13 5.13 0.81
N GLY A 216 0.71 5.95 -0.08
CA GLY A 216 1.03 7.36 0.15
C GLY A 216 -0.15 8.32 0.05
N ALA A 217 -1.34 7.85 -0.36
CA ALA A 217 -2.48 8.71 -0.65
C ALA A 217 -2.85 9.64 0.53
N ALA A 218 -3.07 10.92 0.23
CA ALA A 218 -3.49 11.92 1.23
C ALA A 218 -4.80 11.53 1.91
N SER A 219 -5.72 10.90 1.19
CA SER A 219 -7.00 10.41 1.71
C SER A 219 -6.86 9.33 2.79
N ASN A 220 -5.67 8.72 2.93
CA ASN A 220 -5.36 7.77 4.01
C ASN A 220 -4.89 8.44 5.30
N LEU A 221 -4.91 9.76 5.36
CA LEU A 221 -4.71 10.54 6.56
C LEU A 221 -6.04 11.06 7.07
N LEU A 222 -6.44 10.70 8.28
CA LEU A 222 -7.59 11.29 8.96
C LEU A 222 -7.11 12.45 9.80
N ILE A 223 -7.66 13.63 9.57
CA ILE A 223 -7.32 14.88 10.27
C ILE A 223 -8.51 15.39 11.06
N ASP A 224 -8.23 15.95 12.25
CA ASP A 224 -9.23 16.69 13.00
C ASP A 224 -9.38 18.09 12.42
N SER A 225 -10.55 18.40 11.86
CA SER A 225 -10.84 19.70 11.25
C SER A 225 -11.01 20.84 12.27
N THR A 226 -11.10 20.52 13.56
CA THR A 226 -11.28 21.49 14.64
C THR A 226 -10.00 21.81 15.40
N ASP A 227 -9.00 20.93 15.32
CA ASP A 227 -7.70 21.11 15.96
C ASP A 227 -6.56 20.72 15.01
N PRO A 228 -5.95 21.71 14.35
CA PRO A 228 -4.86 21.47 13.40
C PRO A 228 -3.56 21.00 14.06
N ASP A 229 -3.43 21.07 15.38
CA ASP A 229 -2.26 20.58 16.11
C ASP A 229 -2.39 19.11 16.51
N THR A 230 -3.59 18.53 16.41
CA THR A 230 -3.80 17.09 16.60
C THR A 230 -3.10 16.30 15.48
N PRO A 231 -2.19 15.35 15.82
CA PRO A 231 -1.57 14.50 14.81
C PRO A 231 -2.60 13.70 13.99
N PRO A 232 -2.39 13.55 12.68
CA PRO A 232 -3.29 12.75 11.85
C PRO A 232 -3.22 11.27 12.21
N LEU A 233 -4.32 10.54 11.99
CA LEU A 233 -4.38 9.10 12.09
C LEU A 233 -4.29 8.47 10.70
N LEU A 234 -3.62 7.32 10.60
CA LEU A 234 -3.51 6.56 9.36
C LEU A 234 -4.71 5.61 9.19
N THR A 235 -5.17 5.50 7.94
CA THR A 235 -6.20 4.55 7.49
C THR A 235 -5.80 3.96 6.14
N GLY A 236 -6.61 3.07 5.55
CA GLY A 236 -6.29 2.53 4.21
C GLY A 236 -5.16 1.50 4.19
N TRP A 237 -5.09 0.62 5.16
CA TRP A 237 -4.02 -0.38 5.38
C TRP A 237 -4.00 -1.54 4.37
N THR A 238 -4.61 -1.39 3.21
CA THR A 238 -4.83 -2.44 2.21
C THR A 238 -3.55 -3.14 1.77
N VAL A 239 -2.47 -2.40 1.60
CA VAL A 239 -1.19 -2.89 1.07
C VAL A 239 -0.05 -2.86 2.11
N CYS A 240 -0.39 -2.77 3.39
CA CYS A 240 0.61 -2.77 4.47
C CYS A 240 1.38 -4.10 4.54
N GLY A 241 2.60 -4.05 5.08
CA GLY A 241 3.43 -5.24 5.25
C GLY A 241 4.90 -4.89 5.46
N LEU A 242 5.74 -5.93 5.57
CA LEU A 242 7.19 -5.74 5.61
C LEU A 242 7.70 -5.39 4.20
N ARG A 243 8.31 -4.22 4.05
CA ARG A 243 8.80 -3.68 2.78
C ARG A 243 10.12 -2.97 2.96
N ASP A 244 10.82 -2.74 1.85
CA ASP A 244 11.90 -1.76 1.82
C ASP A 244 11.37 -0.38 2.24
N PRO A 245 11.98 0.32 3.21
CA PRO A 245 11.51 1.63 3.66
C PRO A 245 11.49 2.70 2.56
N TYR A 246 12.28 2.54 1.50
CA TYR A 246 12.23 3.42 0.33
C TYR A 246 10.98 3.17 -0.55
N GLU A 247 10.33 2.01 -0.47
CA GLU A 247 9.00 1.80 -1.07
C GLU A 247 7.95 2.68 -0.37
N GLU A 248 8.00 2.80 0.98
CA GLU A 248 7.14 3.73 1.72
C GLU A 248 7.40 5.19 1.32
N ALA A 249 8.66 5.61 1.28
CA ALA A 249 9.03 6.95 0.81
C ALA A 249 8.54 7.18 -0.63
N GLY A 250 8.70 6.19 -1.50
CA GLY A 250 8.24 6.24 -2.89
C GLY A 250 6.74 6.45 -3.00
N SER A 251 5.93 5.74 -2.22
CA SER A 251 4.47 5.91 -2.22
C SER A 251 4.06 7.34 -1.81
N VAL A 252 4.75 7.91 -0.81
CA VAL A 252 4.54 9.30 -0.37
C VAL A 252 4.97 10.29 -1.47
N LEU A 253 6.15 10.12 -2.06
CA LEU A 253 6.61 10.97 -3.17
C LEU A 253 5.69 10.85 -4.39
N SER A 254 5.16 9.66 -4.66
CA SER A 254 4.15 9.45 -5.69
C SER A 254 2.95 10.37 -5.49
N GLU A 255 2.50 10.57 -4.26
CA GLU A 255 1.38 11.47 -3.96
C GLU A 255 1.79 12.95 -4.01
N LEU A 256 2.92 13.31 -3.40
CA LEU A 256 3.32 14.70 -3.17
C LEU A 256 3.98 15.40 -4.36
N HIS A 257 4.45 14.67 -5.37
CA HIS A 257 5.28 15.20 -6.46
C HIS A 257 4.76 16.50 -7.10
N LEU A 258 3.44 16.67 -7.19
CA LEU A 258 2.84 17.88 -7.74
C LEU A 258 2.65 19.00 -6.70
N CYS A 259 3.00 18.78 -5.44
CA CYS A 259 2.79 19.73 -4.34
C CYS A 259 4.00 20.60 -4.03
N ALA A 260 5.09 20.51 -4.82
CA ALA A 260 6.35 21.22 -4.58
C ALA A 260 6.96 20.94 -3.19
N ALA A 261 6.78 19.72 -2.67
CA ALA A 261 7.44 19.28 -1.45
C ALA A 261 8.95 19.10 -1.70
N ASP A 262 9.76 19.30 -0.65
CA ASP A 262 11.18 18.92 -0.69
C ASP A 262 11.29 17.39 -0.50
N ASP A 263 11.52 16.67 -1.61
CA ASP A 263 11.64 15.21 -1.62
C ASP A 263 12.71 14.71 -0.64
N ALA A 264 13.85 15.42 -0.54
CA ALA A 264 14.91 15.09 0.40
C ALA A 264 14.47 15.29 1.86
N GLN A 265 13.58 16.24 2.14
CA GLN A 265 12.97 16.41 3.47
C GLN A 265 12.09 15.22 3.83
N VAL A 266 11.32 14.69 2.88
CA VAL A 266 10.50 13.49 3.09
C VAL A 266 11.38 12.32 3.55
N LEU A 267 12.48 12.04 2.85
CA LEU A 267 13.40 10.97 3.24
C LEU A 267 13.98 11.19 4.63
N ARG A 268 14.53 12.39 4.89
CA ARG A 268 15.11 12.73 6.20
C ARG A 268 14.10 12.54 7.34
N ARG A 269 12.83 12.93 7.12
CA ARG A 269 11.78 12.79 8.16
C ARG A 269 11.42 11.34 8.42
N LEU A 270 11.42 10.50 7.39
CA LEU A 270 11.26 9.04 7.51
C LEU A 270 12.50 8.34 8.09
N GLY A 271 13.59 9.07 8.35
CA GLY A 271 14.84 8.52 8.88
C GLY A 271 15.70 7.83 7.82
N LEU A 272 15.51 8.18 6.53
CA LEU A 272 16.22 7.59 5.41
C LEU A 272 17.34 8.51 4.89
N ASP A 273 18.32 7.90 4.23
CA ASP A 273 19.43 8.62 3.60
C ASP A 273 18.94 9.39 2.36
N SER A 274 18.96 10.72 2.47
CA SER A 274 18.53 11.59 1.38
C SER A 274 19.45 11.58 0.16
N GLN A 275 20.67 11.05 0.26
CA GLN A 275 21.57 10.87 -0.90
C GLN A 275 21.09 9.73 -1.81
N LYS A 276 20.22 8.86 -1.30
CA LYS A 276 19.58 7.77 -2.04
C LYS A 276 18.19 8.13 -2.57
N LEU A 277 17.93 9.41 -2.80
CA LEU A 277 16.62 9.90 -3.24
C LEU A 277 16.14 9.23 -4.53
N PHE A 278 17.05 8.93 -5.46
CA PHE A 278 16.73 8.23 -6.71
C PHE A 278 16.01 6.88 -6.47
N ILE A 279 16.29 6.18 -5.35
CA ILE A 279 15.63 4.92 -5.02
C ILE A 279 14.15 5.16 -4.72
N ALA A 280 13.84 6.13 -3.86
CA ALA A 280 12.47 6.49 -3.55
C ALA A 280 11.71 7.02 -4.79
N GLN A 281 12.38 7.80 -5.64
CA GLN A 281 11.81 8.30 -6.90
C GLN A 281 11.50 7.16 -7.87
N GLY A 282 12.37 6.15 -7.99
CA GLY A 282 12.10 4.95 -8.78
C GLY A 282 10.88 4.18 -8.26
N PHE A 283 10.78 4.01 -6.95
CA PHE A 283 9.60 3.40 -6.33
C PHE A 283 8.34 4.28 -6.46
N ALA A 284 8.45 5.60 -6.48
CA ALA A 284 7.30 6.48 -6.71
C ALA A 284 6.67 6.26 -8.10
N VAL A 285 7.50 6.11 -9.13
CA VAL A 285 7.03 5.78 -10.48
C VAL A 285 6.36 4.40 -10.50
N LEU A 286 6.96 3.40 -9.86
CA LEU A 286 6.40 2.04 -9.78
C LEU A 286 5.09 2.00 -9.01
N ASP A 287 4.95 2.78 -7.92
CA ASP A 287 3.69 2.93 -7.19
C ASP A 287 2.58 3.47 -8.10
N GLY A 288 2.89 4.49 -8.90
CA GLY A 288 1.96 5.01 -9.90
C GLY A 288 1.54 3.97 -10.92
N VAL A 289 2.47 3.13 -11.39
CA VAL A 289 2.19 2.01 -12.31
C VAL A 289 1.34 0.94 -11.64
N LEU A 290 1.64 0.56 -10.38
CA LEU A 290 0.85 -0.44 -9.64
C LEU A 290 -0.61 -0.02 -9.52
N TRP A 291 -0.86 1.21 -9.04
CA TRP A 291 -2.23 1.71 -8.88
C TRP A 291 -2.93 1.92 -10.22
N ALA A 292 -2.18 2.21 -11.30
CA ALA A 292 -2.74 2.23 -12.65
C ALA A 292 -3.23 0.84 -13.07
N LEU A 293 -2.43 -0.20 -12.86
CA LEU A 293 -2.77 -1.59 -13.19
C LEU A 293 -3.97 -2.07 -12.36
N ILE A 294 -4.00 -1.79 -11.05
CA ILE A 294 -5.14 -2.11 -10.17
C ILE A 294 -6.42 -1.42 -10.69
N GLY A 295 -6.36 -0.13 -11.03
CA GLY A 295 -7.50 0.60 -11.56
C GLY A 295 -8.01 0.01 -12.89
N LEU A 296 -7.11 -0.26 -13.83
CA LEU A 296 -7.45 -0.88 -15.12
C LEU A 296 -8.04 -2.28 -14.94
N TRP A 297 -7.47 -3.09 -14.06
CA TRP A 297 -7.98 -4.42 -13.74
C TRP A 297 -9.38 -4.34 -13.12
N ARG A 298 -9.59 -3.48 -12.12
CA ARG A 298 -10.90 -3.27 -11.49
C ARG A 298 -11.96 -2.75 -12.45
N SER A 299 -11.58 -2.02 -13.49
CA SER A 299 -12.55 -1.54 -14.50
C SER A 299 -13.34 -2.66 -15.14
N LYS A 300 -12.74 -3.86 -15.25
CA LYS A 300 -13.37 -5.05 -15.83
C LYS A 300 -14.21 -5.81 -14.82
N ILE A 301 -13.68 -6.02 -13.61
CA ILE A 301 -14.30 -6.92 -12.62
C ILE A 301 -15.26 -6.21 -11.66
N ASN A 302 -15.09 -4.89 -11.46
CA ASN A 302 -15.92 -4.14 -10.53
C ASN A 302 -17.42 -4.27 -10.87
N SER A 303 -18.19 -4.71 -9.90
CA SER A 303 -19.66 -4.85 -10.01
C SER A 303 -20.37 -3.49 -10.03
N ASP A 304 -19.82 -2.49 -9.32
CA ASP A 304 -20.33 -1.13 -9.31
C ASP A 304 -19.87 -0.36 -10.55
N LYS A 305 -20.73 -0.32 -11.57
CA LYS A 305 -20.46 0.40 -12.81
C LYS A 305 -20.60 1.92 -12.71
N SER A 306 -21.02 2.46 -11.57
CA SER A 306 -21.00 3.91 -11.33
C SER A 306 -19.59 4.47 -11.13
N ILE A 307 -18.62 3.60 -10.81
CA ILE A 307 -17.23 3.95 -10.53
C ILE A 307 -16.37 3.80 -11.78
N ASP A 308 -15.74 4.89 -12.23
CA ASP A 308 -14.84 4.87 -13.39
C ASP A 308 -13.40 4.52 -12.98
N CYS A 309 -13.15 3.21 -12.74
CA CYS A 309 -11.84 2.68 -12.43
C CYS A 309 -10.83 2.87 -13.57
N THR A 310 -11.31 2.89 -14.85
CA THR A 310 -10.44 3.14 -16.02
C THR A 310 -9.84 4.54 -15.95
N LYS A 311 -10.67 5.56 -15.66
CA LYS A 311 -10.22 6.94 -15.55
C LYS A 311 -9.18 7.10 -14.44
N TYR A 312 -9.42 6.47 -13.29
CA TYR A 312 -8.45 6.45 -12.20
C TYR A 312 -7.12 5.83 -12.65
N GLY A 313 -7.15 4.62 -13.24
CA GLY A 313 -5.95 3.93 -13.71
C GLY A 313 -5.16 4.73 -14.74
N MET A 314 -5.87 5.33 -15.71
CA MET A 314 -5.23 6.20 -16.71
C MET A 314 -4.59 7.45 -16.09
N TRP A 315 -5.24 8.06 -15.09
CA TRP A 315 -4.68 9.20 -14.38
C TRP A 315 -3.40 8.84 -13.63
N ARG A 316 -3.39 7.70 -12.93
CA ARG A 316 -2.19 7.19 -12.22
C ARG A 316 -1.04 6.94 -13.20
N LEU A 317 -1.34 6.39 -14.39
CA LEU A 317 -0.33 6.14 -15.43
C LEU A 317 0.25 7.44 -16.01
N VAL A 318 -0.59 8.45 -16.26
CA VAL A 318 -0.14 9.78 -16.72
C VAL A 318 0.77 10.42 -15.67
N LYS A 319 0.40 10.32 -14.38
CA LYS A 319 1.22 10.81 -13.28
C LYS A 319 2.56 10.09 -13.19
N ALA A 320 2.57 8.75 -13.28
CA ALA A 320 3.80 7.96 -13.29
C ALA A 320 4.74 8.35 -14.45
N ARG A 321 4.18 8.59 -15.65
CA ARG A 321 4.96 9.08 -16.79
C ARG A 321 5.58 10.46 -16.50
N TYR A 322 4.78 11.39 -16.00
CA TYR A 322 5.25 12.72 -15.63
C TYR A 322 6.35 12.66 -14.56
N GLN A 323 6.22 11.81 -13.56
CA GLN A 323 7.22 11.60 -12.53
C GLN A 323 8.54 11.07 -13.11
N LEU A 324 8.48 10.05 -13.98
CA LEU A 324 9.65 9.52 -14.64
C LEU A 324 10.36 10.60 -15.50
N ASP A 325 9.62 11.49 -16.15
CA ASP A 325 10.19 12.58 -16.95
C ASP A 325 10.81 13.71 -16.11
N THR A 326 10.40 13.86 -14.85
CA THR A 326 10.69 15.06 -14.04
C THR A 326 11.46 14.83 -12.75
N PHE A 327 11.68 13.57 -12.34
CA PHE A 327 12.52 13.25 -11.18
C PHE A 327 14.01 13.36 -11.53
N PRO A 328 14.72 14.39 -11.01
CA PRO A 328 16.08 14.68 -11.48
C PRO A 328 17.09 13.63 -11.03
N GLU A 329 17.05 13.17 -9.77
CA GLU A 329 18.03 12.22 -9.24
C GLU A 329 17.86 10.84 -9.86
N LEU A 330 16.62 10.42 -10.13
CA LEU A 330 16.33 9.18 -10.84
C LEU A 330 16.86 9.25 -12.27
N ASN A 331 16.63 10.35 -12.98
CA ASN A 331 17.07 10.52 -14.35
C ASN A 331 18.59 10.56 -14.45
N GLU A 332 19.27 11.29 -13.57
CA GLU A 332 20.74 11.30 -13.49
C GLU A 332 21.28 9.88 -13.25
N TRP A 333 20.69 9.14 -12.32
CA TRP A 333 21.09 7.77 -12.04
C TRP A 333 20.85 6.85 -13.24
N LEU A 334 19.68 6.91 -13.91
CA LEU A 334 19.37 6.11 -15.10
C LEU A 334 20.31 6.41 -16.26
N GLU A 335 20.69 7.68 -16.47
CA GLU A 335 21.65 8.07 -17.49
C GLU A 335 23.04 7.48 -17.21
N ALA A 336 23.45 7.43 -15.94
CA ALA A 336 24.73 6.83 -15.55
C ALA A 336 24.77 5.29 -15.73
N GLN A 337 23.64 4.62 -15.90
CA GLN A 337 23.56 3.17 -16.15
C GLN A 337 23.57 2.82 -17.65
N ARG A 338 23.44 3.79 -18.55
CA ARG A 338 23.48 3.61 -20.04
C ARG A 338 24.89 3.59 -20.57
#